data_96501240e43f01cf15309688474215b4
#
_entry.id   96501240e43f01cf15309688474215b4
#
_cell.length_a   1.000
_cell.length_b   1.000
_cell.length_c   1.000
_cell.angle_alpha   90.00
_cell.angle_beta   90.00
_cell.angle_gamma   90.00
#
_symmetry.space_group_name_H-M   'P 1'
#
loop_
_entity.id
_entity.type
_entity.pdbx_description
1 polymer ?
#
loop_
_entity_poly.entity_id
_entity_poly.type
_entity_poly.pdbx_seq_one_letter_code
_entity_poly.pdbx_strand_id
1 'polypeptide(L)'
;KHGSACLMRAGHPLWKSRLTMSAYLAAEHVAIRRANRSQEVLVRFVERRNVRRKLAMYTSNVLSVPFIVMDTHLVATLPYAVVARFASLTSQVAAALPPFDVTYDLKLHWHRRVDNEPRSLWLREQLAAVFKDHQWLQPPAGPAPFLES
;
A
#
# COMPACT_ATOMS: atom_id res chain seq x y z
N LYS A 1 9.54 -7.91 -4.27
CA LYS A 1 9.24 -6.47 -4.38
C LYS A 1 7.82 -6.22 -3.93
N HIS A 2 7.57 -5.09 -3.28
CA HIS A 2 6.26 -4.65 -2.86
C HIS A 2 5.90 -3.36 -3.57
N GLY A 3 4.68 -3.27 -4.07
CA GLY A 3 4.14 -2.04 -4.66
C GLY A 3 3.22 -1.30 -3.71
N SER A 4 2.74 -0.15 -4.17
CA SER A 4 1.73 0.66 -3.49
C SER A 4 0.44 0.70 -4.32
N ALA A 5 -0.68 0.90 -3.66
CA ALA A 5 -1.96 1.17 -4.29
C ALA A 5 -2.71 2.28 -3.55
N CYS A 6 -3.65 2.90 -4.22
CA CYS A 6 -4.58 3.85 -3.63
C CYS A 6 -5.85 3.12 -3.20
N LEU A 7 -6.31 3.40 -1.99
CA LEU A 7 -7.58 2.96 -1.44
C LEU A 7 -8.51 4.18 -1.32
N MET A 8 -9.74 4.02 -1.72
CA MET A 8 -10.79 5.04 -1.65
C MET A 8 -12.15 4.38 -1.47
N ARG A 9 -13.20 5.11 -1.17
CA ARG A 9 -14.55 4.55 -1.10
C ARG A 9 -15.03 4.03 -2.46
N ALA A 10 -15.89 3.06 -2.47
CA ALA A 10 -16.62 2.65 -3.67
C ALA A 10 -17.41 3.86 -4.25
N GLY A 11 -17.42 3.96 -5.58
CA GLY A 11 -18.06 5.09 -6.25
C GLY A 11 -17.33 6.45 -6.13
N HIS A 12 -16.08 6.45 -5.65
CA HIS A 12 -15.25 7.64 -5.68
C HIS A 12 -15.04 8.12 -7.12
N PRO A 13 -15.09 9.44 -7.42
CA PRO A 13 -14.93 9.93 -8.81
C PRO A 13 -13.64 9.48 -9.50
N LEU A 14 -12.56 9.28 -8.73
CA LEU A 14 -11.25 8.86 -9.25
C LEU A 14 -11.14 7.35 -9.49
N TRP A 15 -12.14 6.55 -9.10
CA TRP A 15 -12.08 5.10 -9.25
C TRP A 15 -12.32 4.62 -10.68
N LYS A 16 -13.17 5.32 -11.44
CA LYS A 16 -13.66 4.87 -12.76
C LYS A 16 -12.66 5.00 -13.91
N SER A 17 -11.51 5.60 -13.69
CA SER A 17 -10.51 5.85 -14.71
C SER A 17 -9.09 5.67 -14.18
N ARG A 18 -8.13 5.53 -15.11
CA ARG A 18 -6.72 5.53 -14.73
C ARG A 18 -6.39 6.82 -13.96
N LEU A 19 -5.93 6.68 -12.73
CA LEU A 19 -5.58 7.80 -11.88
C LEU A 19 -4.39 8.57 -12.46
N THR A 20 -4.62 9.81 -12.87
CA THR A 20 -3.56 10.69 -13.36
C THR A 20 -2.85 11.41 -12.20
N MET A 21 -1.63 11.90 -12.42
CA MET A 21 -0.90 12.67 -11.42
C MET A 21 -1.68 13.93 -11.01
N SER A 22 -2.28 14.64 -11.96
CA SER A 22 -3.08 15.83 -11.68
C SER A 22 -4.29 15.51 -10.79
N ALA A 23 -5.05 14.45 -11.10
CA ALA A 23 -6.19 14.02 -10.30
C ALA A 23 -5.77 13.55 -8.91
N TYR A 24 -4.65 12.83 -8.80
CA TYR A 24 -4.08 12.41 -7.52
C TYR A 24 -3.69 13.59 -6.63
N LEU A 25 -3.04 14.62 -7.20
CA LEU A 25 -2.63 15.81 -6.45
C LEU A 25 -3.81 16.72 -6.08
N ALA A 26 -4.88 16.72 -6.88
CA ALA A 26 -6.09 17.47 -6.59
C ALA A 26 -6.93 16.85 -5.46
N ALA A 27 -6.82 15.54 -5.26
CA ALA A 27 -7.53 14.81 -4.21
C ALA A 27 -7.03 15.18 -2.81
N GLU A 28 -7.90 15.00 -1.83
CA GLU A 28 -7.54 15.06 -0.41
C GLU A 28 -7.11 13.69 0.10
N HIS A 29 -6.05 13.67 0.91
CA HIS A 29 -5.42 12.43 1.33
C HIS A 29 -5.46 12.23 2.84
N VAL A 30 -5.68 10.98 3.26
CA VAL A 30 -5.32 10.52 4.59
C VAL A 30 -3.93 9.89 4.54
N ALA A 31 -3.06 10.32 5.43
CA ALA A 31 -1.70 9.80 5.54
C ALA A 31 -1.46 9.11 6.87
N ILE A 32 -0.58 8.11 6.87
CA ILE A 32 -0.17 7.43 8.10
C ILE A 32 1.05 8.14 8.65
N ARG A 33 0.90 8.66 9.88
CA ARG A 33 1.96 9.32 10.63
C ARG A 33 2.56 8.33 11.63
N ARG A 34 3.40 7.43 11.14
CA ARG A 34 4.13 6.50 12.00
C ARG A 34 5.54 6.30 11.47
N ALA A 35 6.50 6.21 12.39
CA ALA A 35 7.89 5.90 12.10
C ALA A 35 8.07 4.41 11.75
N ASN A 36 7.35 3.90 10.73
CA ASN A 36 7.64 2.59 10.22
C ASN A 36 8.20 2.68 8.80
N ARG A 37 9.10 1.75 8.46
CA ARG A 37 9.91 1.80 7.23
C ARG A 37 9.10 1.78 5.92
N SER A 38 7.94 1.15 5.87
CA SER A 38 7.17 1.05 4.64
C SER A 38 6.49 2.37 4.25
N GLN A 39 6.03 3.14 5.24
CA GLN A 39 5.49 4.48 4.99
C GLN A 39 6.60 5.50 4.73
N GLU A 40 7.78 5.30 5.32
CA GLU A 40 8.95 6.12 5.06
C GLU A 40 9.37 6.08 3.57
N VAL A 41 9.25 4.94 2.91
CA VAL A 41 9.55 4.84 1.46
C VAL A 41 8.61 5.72 0.63
N LEU A 42 7.29 5.69 0.91
CA LEU A 42 6.34 6.57 0.23
C LEU A 42 6.60 8.05 0.55
N VAL A 43 6.85 8.37 1.81
CA VAL A 43 7.17 9.75 2.24
C VAL A 43 8.42 10.26 1.53
N ARG A 44 9.50 9.50 1.55
CA ARG A 44 10.76 9.86 0.85
C ARG A 44 10.58 9.99 -0.66
N PHE A 45 9.76 9.15 -1.26
CA PHE A 45 9.46 9.24 -2.70
C PHE A 45 8.74 10.55 -3.02
N VAL A 46 7.71 10.87 -2.26
CA VAL A 46 6.91 12.09 -2.38
C VAL A 46 7.79 13.34 -2.18
N GLU A 47 8.64 13.34 -1.16
CA GLU A 47 9.57 14.42 -0.86
C GLU A 47 10.61 14.63 -1.96
N ARG A 48 11.26 13.55 -2.41
CA ARG A 48 12.28 13.61 -3.47
C ARG A 48 11.74 14.12 -4.81
N ARG A 49 10.47 13.89 -5.10
CA ARG A 49 9.80 14.34 -6.33
C ARG A 49 9.01 15.63 -6.16
N ASN A 50 9.10 16.26 -5.00
CA ASN A 50 8.34 17.46 -4.65
C ASN A 50 6.82 17.29 -4.92
N VAL A 51 6.30 16.10 -4.68
CA VAL A 51 4.88 15.77 -4.85
C VAL A 51 4.11 16.28 -3.63
N ARG A 52 3.47 17.44 -3.75
CA ARG A 52 2.69 18.06 -2.67
C ARG A 52 1.25 17.56 -2.70
N ARG A 53 0.95 16.57 -1.88
CA ARG A 53 -0.42 16.07 -1.67
C ARG A 53 -1.20 17.01 -0.74
N LYS A 54 -2.50 17.14 -0.96
CA LYS A 54 -3.41 17.81 -0.02
C LYS A 54 -3.70 16.84 1.13
N LEU A 55 -2.98 16.97 2.24
CA LEU A 55 -3.16 16.11 3.41
C LEU A 55 -4.27 16.68 4.30
N ALA A 56 -5.43 16.05 4.29
CA ALA A 56 -6.58 16.44 5.11
C ALA A 56 -6.56 15.79 6.50
N MET A 57 -5.97 14.59 6.61
CA MET A 57 -5.97 13.83 7.86
C MET A 57 -4.71 13.00 8.04
N TYR A 58 -4.31 12.79 9.29
CA TYR A 58 -3.29 11.83 9.69
C TYR A 58 -3.88 10.79 10.64
N THR A 59 -3.47 9.55 10.46
CA THR A 59 -3.73 8.47 11.42
C THR A 59 -2.42 7.76 11.78
N SER A 60 -2.34 7.19 12.97
CA SER A 60 -1.21 6.35 13.38
C SER A 60 -1.43 4.86 13.09
N ASN A 61 -2.65 4.48 12.71
CA ASN A 61 -3.04 3.08 12.53
C ASN A 61 -3.45 2.81 11.07
N VAL A 62 -2.70 1.92 10.40
CA VAL A 62 -3.00 1.52 9.03
C VAL A 62 -4.36 0.81 8.90
N LEU A 63 -4.79 0.07 9.93
CA LEU A 63 -6.04 -0.68 9.91
C LEU A 63 -7.29 0.20 10.08
N SER A 64 -7.14 1.44 10.53
CA SER A 64 -8.26 2.41 10.57
C SER A 64 -8.53 3.06 9.22
N VAL A 65 -7.57 3.04 8.32
CA VAL A 65 -7.67 3.76 7.03
C VAL A 65 -8.85 3.30 6.17
N PRO A 66 -9.14 2.01 6.02
CA PRO A 66 -10.30 1.56 5.24
C PRO A 66 -11.63 2.13 5.76
N PHE A 67 -11.81 2.16 7.08
CA PHE A 67 -13.01 2.74 7.70
C PHE A 67 -13.10 4.25 7.48
N ILE A 68 -11.97 4.96 7.50
CA ILE A 68 -11.93 6.39 7.21
C ILE A 68 -12.33 6.66 5.76
N VAL A 69 -11.78 5.92 4.80
CA VAL A 69 -12.03 6.18 3.38
C VAL A 69 -13.43 5.73 2.94
N MET A 70 -14.04 4.72 3.58
CA MET A 70 -15.40 4.28 3.27
C MET A 70 -16.42 5.41 3.38
N ASP A 71 -16.28 6.26 4.40
CA ASP A 71 -17.23 7.30 4.75
C ASP A 71 -16.79 8.71 4.32
N THR A 72 -15.68 8.81 3.57
CA THR A 72 -15.14 10.11 3.17
C THR A 72 -14.77 10.15 1.68
N HIS A 73 -14.35 11.34 1.20
CA HIS A 73 -13.75 11.51 -0.13
C HIS A 73 -12.21 11.41 -0.11
N LEU A 74 -11.66 10.92 0.98
CA LEU A 74 -10.20 10.83 1.13
C LEU A 74 -9.63 9.66 0.33
N VAL A 75 -8.40 9.86 -0.15
CA VAL A 75 -7.61 8.82 -0.82
C VAL A 75 -6.45 8.44 0.10
N ALA A 76 -6.23 7.14 0.28
CA ALA A 76 -5.08 6.62 1.00
C ALA A 76 -4.13 5.92 0.04
N THR A 77 -2.84 6.19 0.13
CA THR A 77 -1.81 5.40 -0.57
C THR A 77 -1.14 4.47 0.42
N LEU A 78 -1.28 3.18 0.22
CA LEU A 78 -0.89 2.12 1.14
C LEU A 78 -0.09 1.03 0.40
N PRO A 79 0.61 0.13 1.13
CA PRO A 79 1.14 -1.08 0.53
C PRO A 79 0.06 -1.87 -0.21
N TYR A 80 0.37 -2.35 -1.40
CA TYR A 80 -0.58 -3.05 -2.26
C TYR A 80 -1.29 -4.22 -1.55
N ALA A 81 -0.54 -5.03 -0.79
CA ALA A 81 -1.11 -6.16 -0.04
C ALA A 81 -2.22 -5.74 0.94
N VAL A 82 -2.08 -4.58 1.58
CA VAL A 82 -3.10 -4.04 2.49
C VAL A 82 -4.34 -3.64 1.72
N VAL A 83 -4.16 -2.90 0.62
CA VAL A 83 -5.27 -2.44 -0.23
C VAL A 83 -6.00 -3.63 -0.84
N ALA A 84 -5.28 -4.60 -1.41
CA ALA A 84 -5.85 -5.81 -2.00
C ALA A 84 -6.67 -6.61 -0.99
N ARG A 85 -6.16 -6.75 0.24
CA ARG A 85 -6.87 -7.45 1.31
C ARG A 85 -8.17 -6.75 1.68
N PHE A 86 -8.18 -5.44 1.84
CA PHE A 86 -9.40 -4.71 2.18
C PHE A 86 -10.40 -4.70 1.03
N ALA A 87 -9.96 -4.51 -0.21
CA ALA A 87 -10.84 -4.59 -1.37
C ALA A 87 -11.47 -5.98 -1.55
N SER A 88 -10.83 -7.06 -1.09
CA SER A 88 -11.39 -8.41 -1.09
C SER A 88 -12.38 -8.68 0.05
N LEU A 89 -12.36 -7.89 1.11
CA LEU A 89 -13.20 -8.08 2.30
C LEU A 89 -14.51 -7.31 2.25
N THR A 90 -14.57 -6.24 1.46
CA THR A 90 -15.75 -5.37 1.40
C THR A 90 -15.88 -4.69 0.04
N SER A 91 -17.11 -4.57 -0.45
CA SER A 91 -17.45 -3.80 -1.64
C SER A 91 -17.52 -2.28 -1.39
N GLN A 92 -17.33 -1.83 -0.16
CA GLN A 92 -17.43 -0.41 0.21
C GLN A 92 -16.17 0.39 -0.12
N VAL A 93 -15.05 -0.28 -0.43
CA VAL A 93 -13.81 0.36 -0.86
C VAL A 93 -13.42 -0.08 -2.25
N ALA A 94 -12.69 0.77 -2.93
CA ALA A 94 -12.14 0.53 -4.26
C ALA A 94 -10.63 0.77 -4.26
N ALA A 95 -9.94 0.01 -5.09
CA ALA A 95 -8.50 0.11 -5.27
C ALA A 95 -8.16 0.69 -6.64
N ALA A 96 -7.12 1.52 -6.71
CA ALA A 96 -6.56 2.03 -7.94
C ALA A 96 -5.03 2.02 -7.87
N LEU A 97 -4.38 1.92 -9.02
CA LEU A 97 -2.92 2.10 -9.05
C LEU A 97 -2.59 3.59 -8.91
N PRO A 98 -1.58 3.96 -8.12
CA PRO A 98 -1.10 5.34 -8.07
C PRO A 98 -0.50 5.73 -9.42
N PRO A 99 -0.47 7.03 -9.78
CA PRO A 99 0.07 7.51 -11.05
C PRO A 99 1.61 7.51 -11.07
N PHE A 100 2.24 6.76 -10.20
CA PHE A 100 3.68 6.62 -10.04
C PHE A 100 4.05 5.24 -9.52
N ASP A 101 5.24 4.79 -9.84
CA ASP A 101 5.76 3.53 -9.32
C ASP A 101 6.55 3.76 -8.03
N VAL A 102 6.04 3.21 -6.93
CA VAL A 102 6.75 3.11 -5.64
C VAL A 102 6.83 1.66 -5.26
N THR A 103 7.97 1.08 -5.52
CA THR A 103 8.29 -0.27 -5.11
C THR A 103 9.39 -0.28 -4.05
N TYR A 104 9.34 -1.27 -3.17
CA TYR A 104 10.36 -1.48 -2.15
C TYR A 104 10.55 -2.97 -1.90
N ASP A 105 11.73 -3.33 -1.42
CA ASP A 105 12.04 -4.70 -1.05
C ASP A 105 11.76 -4.93 0.44
N LEU A 106 11.02 -5.97 0.76
CA LEU A 106 11.03 -6.52 2.12
C LEU A 106 12.26 -7.41 2.26
N LYS A 107 13.02 -7.18 3.32
CA LYS A 107 14.21 -7.94 3.64
C LYS A 107 14.09 -8.51 5.04
N LEU A 108 14.40 -9.79 5.17
CA LEU A 108 14.56 -10.43 6.46
C LEU A 108 15.98 -10.15 6.97
N HIS A 109 16.07 -9.63 8.19
CA HIS A 109 17.33 -9.37 8.85
C HIS A 109 17.41 -10.16 10.15
N TRP A 110 18.57 -10.73 10.42
CA TRP A 110 18.85 -11.43 11.67
C TRP A 110 20.25 -11.09 12.15
N HIS A 111 20.51 -11.36 13.41
CA HIS A 111 21.83 -11.14 14.00
C HIS A 111 22.77 -12.29 13.65
N ARG A 112 24.04 -12.01 13.34
CA ARG A 112 25.07 -13.01 12.96
C ARG A 112 25.23 -14.13 14.00
N ARG A 113 24.97 -13.85 15.27
CA ARG A 113 25.03 -14.87 16.33
C ARG A 113 24.11 -16.07 16.11
N VAL A 114 22.95 -15.86 15.48
CA VAL A 114 21.94 -16.90 15.26
C VAL A 114 21.94 -17.40 13.82
N ASP A 115 23.02 -17.14 13.08
CA ASP A 115 23.10 -17.48 11.67
C ASP A 115 22.97 -18.99 11.46
N ASN A 116 23.63 -19.79 12.29
CA ASN A 116 23.65 -21.25 12.24
C ASN A 116 22.76 -21.90 13.32
N GLU A 117 21.96 -21.14 14.05
CA GLU A 117 21.07 -21.70 15.06
C GLU A 117 19.89 -22.41 14.39
N PRO A 118 19.62 -23.71 14.72
CA PRO A 118 18.57 -24.49 14.04
C PRO A 118 17.20 -23.86 14.06
N ARG A 119 16.81 -23.25 15.18
CA ARG A 119 15.51 -22.57 15.33
C ARG A 119 15.42 -21.33 14.41
N SER A 120 16.51 -20.57 14.30
CA SER A 120 16.58 -19.40 13.45
C SER A 120 16.59 -19.78 11.97
N LEU A 121 17.27 -20.87 11.60
CA LEU A 121 17.24 -21.43 10.25
C LEU A 121 15.82 -21.85 9.86
N TRP A 122 15.19 -22.67 10.69
CA TRP A 122 13.81 -23.11 10.46
C TRP A 122 12.85 -21.94 10.30
N LEU A 123 12.90 -20.93 11.18
CA LEU A 123 12.04 -19.75 11.09
C LEU A 123 12.25 -18.97 9.77
N ARG A 124 13.50 -18.81 9.35
CA ARG A 124 13.83 -18.14 8.08
C ARG A 124 13.30 -18.91 6.87
N GLU A 125 13.40 -20.24 6.89
CA GLU A 125 12.84 -21.10 5.85
C GLU A 125 11.30 -20.97 5.78
N GLN A 126 10.61 -21.00 6.94
CA GLN A 126 9.16 -20.82 6.98
C GLN A 126 8.75 -19.45 6.45
N LEU A 127 9.43 -18.39 6.88
CA LEU A 127 9.16 -17.05 6.38
C LEU A 127 9.44 -16.93 4.87
N ALA A 128 10.56 -17.48 4.40
CA ALA A 128 10.90 -17.49 2.98
C ALA A 128 9.84 -18.24 2.16
N ALA A 129 9.36 -19.39 2.64
CA ALA A 129 8.30 -20.17 1.99
C ALA A 129 6.99 -19.38 1.92
N VAL A 130 6.57 -18.74 3.02
CA VAL A 130 5.37 -17.90 3.06
C VAL A 130 5.45 -16.75 2.06
N PHE A 131 6.60 -16.15 1.83
CA PHE A 131 6.75 -15.00 0.93
C PHE A 131 7.16 -15.34 -0.51
N LYS A 132 7.49 -16.60 -0.81
CA LYS A 132 7.98 -17.02 -2.13
C LYS A 132 6.93 -16.93 -3.23
N ASP A 133 5.68 -17.25 -2.90
CA ASP A 133 4.60 -17.43 -3.88
C ASP A 133 3.49 -16.36 -3.76
N HIS A 134 3.76 -15.25 -3.08
CA HIS A 134 2.71 -14.25 -2.83
C HIS A 134 2.55 -13.26 -3.98
N GLN A 135 1.62 -13.58 -4.89
CA GLN A 135 1.19 -12.72 -6.01
C GLN A 135 0.57 -11.38 -5.55
N TRP A 136 0.01 -11.34 -4.34
CA TRP A 136 -0.62 -10.13 -3.78
C TRP A 136 0.34 -9.09 -3.20
N LEU A 137 1.64 -9.29 -3.35
CA LEU A 137 2.66 -8.31 -2.98
C LEU A 137 2.95 -7.28 -4.07
N GLN A 138 2.49 -7.54 -5.30
CA GLN A 138 2.65 -6.63 -6.44
C GLN A 138 1.30 -6.40 -7.10
N PRO A 139 1.03 -5.16 -7.55
CA PRO A 139 -0.10 -4.96 -8.43
C PRO A 139 0.06 -5.82 -9.68
N PRO A 140 -1.01 -6.41 -10.21
CA PRO A 140 -0.95 -7.18 -11.44
C PRO A 140 -0.41 -6.30 -12.57
N ALA A 141 0.38 -6.91 -13.46
CA ALA A 141 0.81 -6.26 -14.69
C ALA A 141 -0.42 -6.13 -15.61
N GLY A 142 -0.99 -4.94 -15.71
CA GLY A 142 -2.18 -4.68 -16.53
C GLY A 142 -3.17 -3.73 -15.85
N PRO A 143 -4.32 -3.44 -16.48
CA PRO A 143 -5.39 -2.73 -15.81
C PRO A 143 -5.78 -3.49 -14.56
N ALA A 144 -5.92 -2.76 -13.44
CA ALA A 144 -6.15 -3.38 -12.13
C ALA A 144 -7.38 -4.29 -12.20
N PRO A 145 -7.30 -5.57 -11.76
CA PRO A 145 -8.42 -6.51 -11.81
C PRO A 145 -9.59 -6.11 -10.90
N PHE A 146 -9.50 -4.97 -10.25
CA PHE A 146 -10.51 -4.39 -9.38
C PHE A 146 -11.54 -3.52 -10.12
N LEU A 147 -11.44 -3.42 -11.46
CA LEU A 147 -12.38 -2.63 -12.29
C LEU A 147 -13.51 -3.49 -12.89
N GLU A 148 -13.52 -4.81 -12.65
CA GLU A 148 -14.56 -5.71 -13.13
C GLU A 148 -15.39 -6.24 -11.95
N SER A 149 -16.41 -5.47 -11.60
CA SER A 149 -17.62 -5.97 -10.94
C SER A 149 -18.72 -4.94 -11.00
#